data_78a574e897b715a3246fc06ec742db8e
#
_entry.id   78a574e897b715a3246fc06ec742db8e
#
_cell.length_a   1.000
_cell.length_b   1.000
_cell.length_c   1.000
_cell.angle_alpha   90.00
_cell.angle_beta   90.00
_cell.angle_gamma   90.00
#
_symmetry.space_group_name_H-M   'P 1'
#
loop_
_entity.id
_entity.type
_entity.pdbx_description
1 polymer ?
#
loop_
_entity_poly.entity_id
_entity_poly.type
_entity_poly.pdbx_seq_one_letter_code
_entity_poly.pdbx_strand_id
1 'polypeptide(L)'
;VLIKSCVFHYELELIHPFSDGNGRVGRLWHTLLLSKWNPLFAWLPIESIIHNNQAKYYDAINTSNSNGNSTVFIEFMLSVIKQALQEAVMTNNVKTEKRSKADARWNVISDFLETHDYIMNSDVQKLLGVSSATATRILTGFMKAGKLKRIRVKSHWGYVKH
;
A
#
# COMPACT_ATOMS: atom_id res chain seq x y z
N VAL A 1 0.21 10.79 22.51
CA VAL A 1 -0.16 11.56 21.31
C VAL A 1 -1.45 11.01 20.69
N LEU A 2 -1.60 9.69 20.50
CA LEU A 2 -2.80 9.08 19.89
C LEU A 2 -4.11 9.56 20.52
N ILE A 3 -4.27 9.41 21.83
CA ILE A 3 -5.49 9.86 22.54
C ILE A 3 -5.66 11.39 22.43
N LYS A 4 -4.58 12.16 22.61
CA LYS A 4 -4.66 13.63 22.51
C LYS A 4 -5.11 14.11 21.13
N SER A 5 -4.68 13.45 20.04
CA SER A 5 -5.13 13.80 18.69
C SER A 5 -6.62 13.47 18.47
N CYS A 6 -7.11 12.37 19.07
CA CYS A 6 -8.54 12.03 19.03
C CYS A 6 -9.39 13.01 19.83
N VAL A 7 -8.93 13.39 21.04
CA VAL A 7 -9.61 14.40 21.86
C VAL A 7 -9.67 15.73 21.11
N PHE A 8 -8.55 16.19 20.55
CA PHE A 8 -8.51 17.42 19.77
C PHE A 8 -9.50 17.39 18.60
N HIS A 9 -9.57 16.28 17.88
CA HIS A 9 -10.50 16.11 16.78
C HIS A 9 -11.94 16.19 17.25
N TYR A 10 -12.29 15.49 18.34
CA TYR A 10 -13.63 15.53 18.95
C TYR A 10 -14.03 16.93 19.39
N GLU A 11 -13.16 17.64 20.11
CA GLU A 11 -13.41 19.00 20.58
C GLU A 11 -13.65 19.98 19.42
N LEU A 12 -12.89 19.84 18.33
CA LEU A 12 -13.07 20.67 17.14
C LEU A 12 -14.43 20.41 16.47
N GLU A 13 -14.87 19.16 16.41
CA GLU A 13 -16.22 18.81 15.93
C GLU A 13 -17.32 19.34 16.85
N LEU A 14 -17.11 19.33 18.19
CA LEU A 14 -18.06 19.81 19.17
C LEU A 14 -18.19 21.35 19.13
N ILE A 15 -17.06 22.06 19.08
CA ILE A 15 -17.03 23.55 19.02
C ILE A 15 -17.60 24.03 17.69
N HIS A 16 -17.38 23.29 16.61
CA HIS A 16 -17.92 23.55 15.27
C HIS A 16 -17.66 25.00 14.79
N PRO A 17 -16.39 25.48 14.75
CA PRO A 17 -16.08 26.88 14.59
C PRO A 17 -16.34 27.47 13.20
N PHE A 18 -16.50 26.61 12.17
CA PHE A 18 -16.67 27.02 10.79
C PHE A 18 -18.12 26.78 10.33
N SER A 19 -18.61 27.59 9.41
CA SER A 19 -19.93 27.40 8.79
C SER A 19 -20.03 26.16 7.92
N ASP A 20 -18.88 25.70 7.35
CA ASP A 20 -18.72 24.45 6.59
C ASP A 20 -17.29 23.91 6.73
N GLY A 21 -17.15 22.61 6.58
CA GLY A 21 -15.83 21.96 6.49
C GLY A 21 -15.21 21.57 7.83
N ASN A 22 -15.90 21.67 8.96
CA ASN A 22 -15.37 21.30 10.27
C ASN A 22 -14.80 19.86 10.28
N GLY A 23 -15.54 18.88 9.76
CA GLY A 23 -15.07 17.51 9.66
C GLY A 23 -13.81 17.33 8.81
N ARG A 24 -13.66 18.09 7.74
CA ARG A 24 -12.42 18.09 6.92
C ARG A 24 -11.25 18.67 7.69
N VAL A 25 -11.48 19.77 8.38
CA VAL A 25 -10.46 20.43 9.22
C VAL A 25 -10.07 19.55 10.40
N GLY A 26 -11.04 18.93 11.10
CA GLY A 26 -10.78 18.00 12.21
C GLY A 26 -9.90 16.81 11.78
N ARG A 27 -10.24 16.16 10.67
CA ARG A 27 -9.46 15.06 10.13
C ARG A 27 -8.05 15.50 9.67
N LEU A 28 -7.93 16.66 9.04
CA LEU A 28 -6.64 17.21 8.63
C LEU A 28 -5.74 17.46 9.85
N TRP A 29 -6.24 18.12 10.88
CA TRP A 29 -5.49 18.36 12.12
C TRP A 29 -5.13 17.07 12.85
N HIS A 30 -6.04 16.11 12.89
CA HIS A 30 -5.77 14.79 13.47
C HIS A 30 -4.57 14.11 12.77
N THR A 31 -4.60 14.06 11.43
CA THR A 31 -3.50 13.52 10.64
C THR A 31 -2.20 14.31 10.83
N LEU A 32 -2.27 15.64 10.89
CA LEU A 32 -1.10 16.49 11.11
C LEU A 32 -0.47 16.24 12.48
N LEU A 33 -1.26 16.16 13.55
CA LEU A 33 -0.75 15.87 14.89
C LEU A 33 -0.08 14.49 14.97
N LEU A 34 -0.69 13.49 14.36
CA LEU A 34 -0.12 12.16 14.29
C LEU A 34 1.17 12.11 13.45
N SER A 35 1.20 12.79 12.31
CA SER A 35 2.37 12.80 11.42
C SER A 35 3.57 13.53 12.02
N LYS A 36 3.35 14.54 12.85
CA LYS A 36 4.42 15.20 13.63
C LYS A 36 5.01 14.27 14.70
N TRP A 37 4.24 13.36 15.23
CA TRP A 37 4.72 12.35 16.17
C TRP A 37 5.44 11.20 15.46
N ASN A 38 4.86 10.69 14.36
CA ASN A 38 5.49 9.69 13.53
C ASN A 38 5.10 9.92 12.06
N PRO A 39 6.08 10.18 11.15
CA PRO A 39 5.82 10.46 9.73
C PRO A 39 5.02 9.38 8.98
N LEU A 40 4.99 8.14 9.48
CA LEU A 40 4.19 7.05 8.91
C LEU A 40 2.71 7.45 8.79
N PHE A 41 2.18 8.18 9.78
CA PHE A 41 0.76 8.57 9.81
C PHE A 41 0.33 9.50 8.67
N ALA A 42 1.26 10.22 8.04
CA ALA A 42 0.97 11.03 6.85
C ALA A 42 0.54 10.17 5.63
N TRP A 43 0.89 8.88 5.64
CA TRP A 43 0.66 7.95 4.52
C TRP A 43 -0.42 6.91 4.80
N LEU A 44 -0.98 6.90 6.00
CA LEU A 44 -2.05 5.98 6.36
C LEU A 44 -3.40 6.45 5.80
N PRO A 45 -4.25 5.55 5.27
CA PRO A 45 -5.53 5.89 4.66
C PRO A 45 -6.63 6.15 5.70
N ILE A 46 -6.33 6.89 6.78
CA ILE A 46 -7.25 7.15 7.91
C ILE A 46 -8.53 7.79 7.41
N GLU A 47 -8.42 8.81 6.55
CA GLU A 47 -9.59 9.53 6.02
C GLU A 47 -10.47 8.63 5.15
N SER A 48 -9.89 7.78 4.32
CA SER A 48 -10.64 6.83 3.50
C SER A 48 -11.39 5.82 4.35
N ILE A 49 -10.80 5.35 5.45
CA ILE A 49 -11.45 4.42 6.38
C ILE A 49 -12.61 5.11 7.10
N ILE A 50 -12.45 6.36 7.56
CA ILE A 50 -13.54 7.16 8.16
C ILE A 50 -14.67 7.34 7.14
N HIS A 51 -14.35 7.72 5.90
CA HIS A 51 -15.34 7.89 4.84
C HIS A 51 -16.15 6.61 4.59
N ASN A 52 -15.50 5.47 4.52
CA ASN A 52 -16.15 4.17 4.33
C ASN A 52 -16.99 3.74 5.57
N ASN A 53 -16.76 4.35 6.73
CA ASN A 53 -17.49 4.10 7.97
C ASN A 53 -18.23 5.34 8.47
N GLN A 54 -18.66 6.23 7.59
CA GLN A 54 -19.21 7.53 7.91
C GLN A 54 -20.39 7.47 8.91
N ALA A 55 -21.27 6.50 8.77
CA ALA A 55 -22.40 6.31 9.70
C ALA A 55 -21.89 6.05 11.13
N LYS A 56 -20.89 5.19 11.31
CA LYS A 56 -20.28 4.89 12.63
C LYS A 56 -19.54 6.10 13.20
N TYR A 57 -18.93 6.91 12.35
CA TYR A 57 -18.25 8.13 12.73
C TYR A 57 -19.23 9.13 13.37
N TYR A 58 -20.36 9.40 12.70
CA TYR A 58 -21.37 10.30 13.25
C TYR A 58 -22.08 9.71 14.47
N ASP A 59 -22.32 8.41 14.50
CA ASP A 59 -22.87 7.73 15.67
C ASP A 59 -21.95 7.87 16.89
N ALA A 60 -20.64 7.71 16.71
CA ALA A 60 -19.66 7.89 17.78
C ALA A 60 -19.61 9.33 18.30
N ILE A 61 -19.72 10.34 17.43
CA ILE A 61 -19.83 11.75 17.84
C ILE A 61 -21.11 11.96 18.64
N ASN A 62 -22.27 11.55 18.11
CA ASN A 62 -23.58 11.77 18.75
C ASN A 62 -23.67 11.06 20.10
N THR A 63 -23.20 9.83 20.19
CA THR A 63 -23.14 9.05 21.43
C THR A 63 -22.23 9.73 22.46
N SER A 64 -21.07 10.21 22.04
CA SER A 64 -20.13 10.93 22.91
C SER A 64 -20.75 12.21 23.43
N ASN A 65 -21.43 12.98 22.57
CA ASN A 65 -22.17 14.20 22.97
C ASN A 65 -23.24 13.89 23.98
N SER A 66 -24.04 12.84 23.76
CA SER A 66 -25.10 12.42 24.67
C SER A 66 -24.60 11.97 26.05
N ASN A 67 -23.44 11.34 26.06
CA ASN A 67 -22.78 10.83 27.27
C ASN A 67 -21.98 11.92 28.02
N GLY A 68 -21.79 13.09 27.42
CA GLY A 68 -20.96 14.17 27.97
C GLY A 68 -19.48 13.83 28.11
N ASN A 69 -18.98 12.88 27.29
CA ASN A 69 -17.58 12.50 27.28
C ASN A 69 -17.15 11.95 25.91
N SER A 70 -15.87 12.04 25.61
CA SER A 70 -15.29 11.68 24.28
C SER A 70 -14.89 10.21 24.13
N THR A 71 -15.20 9.34 25.10
CA THR A 71 -14.69 7.96 25.15
C THR A 71 -15.06 7.15 23.90
N VAL A 72 -16.34 7.15 23.53
CA VAL A 72 -16.84 6.38 22.37
C VAL A 72 -16.20 6.86 21.06
N PHE A 73 -16.03 8.16 20.90
CA PHE A 73 -15.36 8.74 19.74
C PHE A 73 -13.86 8.37 19.70
N ILE A 74 -13.18 8.42 20.85
CA ILE A 74 -11.77 8.02 20.96
C ILE A 74 -11.59 6.54 20.58
N GLU A 75 -12.43 5.65 21.09
CA GLU A 75 -12.39 4.22 20.77
C GLU A 75 -12.63 3.97 19.29
N PHE A 76 -13.59 4.65 18.68
CA PHE A 76 -13.82 4.59 17.24
C PHE A 76 -12.56 5.03 16.48
N MET A 77 -11.97 6.18 16.79
CA MET A 77 -10.78 6.69 16.11
C MET A 77 -9.56 5.79 16.30
N LEU A 78 -9.38 5.20 17.48
CA LEU A 78 -8.31 4.21 17.70
C LEU A 78 -8.52 2.95 16.87
N SER A 79 -9.77 2.51 16.68
CA SER A 79 -10.09 1.38 15.81
C SER A 79 -9.76 1.68 14.34
N VAL A 80 -10.04 2.89 13.86
CA VAL A 80 -9.69 3.38 12.51
C VAL A 80 -8.17 3.40 12.32
N ILE A 81 -7.44 3.94 13.29
CA ILE A 81 -5.96 3.96 13.25
C ILE A 81 -5.38 2.53 13.20
N LYS A 82 -5.91 1.64 14.04
CA LYS A 82 -5.52 0.21 14.04
C LYS A 82 -5.76 -0.43 12.67
N GLN A 83 -6.92 -0.22 12.08
CA GLN A 83 -7.26 -0.73 10.74
C GLN A 83 -6.28 -0.18 9.69
N ALA A 84 -6.00 1.12 9.68
CA ALA A 84 -5.08 1.76 8.75
C ALA A 84 -3.67 1.16 8.83
N LEU A 85 -3.17 0.90 10.03
CA LEU A 85 -1.88 0.24 10.27
C LEU A 85 -1.88 -1.21 9.75
N GLN A 86 -2.94 -1.97 10.00
CA GLN A 86 -3.07 -3.35 9.51
C GLN A 86 -3.07 -3.41 7.98
N GLU A 87 -3.81 -2.53 7.31
CA GLU A 87 -3.84 -2.44 5.84
C GLU A 87 -2.47 -2.07 5.27
N ALA A 88 -1.75 -1.14 5.90
CA ALA A 88 -0.41 -0.75 5.49
C ALA A 88 0.60 -1.91 5.61
N VAL A 89 0.54 -2.68 6.71
CA VAL A 89 1.38 -3.87 6.92
C VAL A 89 1.08 -4.95 5.88
N MET A 90 -0.20 -5.26 5.63
CA MET A 90 -0.61 -6.24 4.62
C MET A 90 -0.14 -5.84 3.22
N THR A 91 -0.31 -4.58 2.85
CA THR A 91 0.12 -4.06 1.56
C THR A 91 1.64 -4.16 1.38
N ASN A 92 2.42 -3.87 2.42
CA ASN A 92 3.88 -3.99 2.39
C ASN A 92 4.32 -5.45 2.28
N ASN A 93 3.70 -6.37 3.00
CA ASN A 93 4.00 -7.80 2.91
C ASN A 93 3.77 -8.34 1.51
N VAL A 94 2.64 -8.00 0.87
CA VAL A 94 2.34 -8.40 -0.52
C VAL A 94 3.36 -7.84 -1.52
N LYS A 95 3.80 -6.58 -1.34
CA LYS A 95 4.84 -5.98 -2.18
C LYS A 95 6.19 -6.68 -2.00
N THR A 96 6.56 -6.99 -0.76
CA THR A 96 7.82 -7.67 -0.42
C THR A 96 7.85 -9.09 -1.00
N GLU A 97 6.77 -9.86 -0.87
CA GLU A 97 6.67 -11.20 -1.48
C GLU A 97 6.77 -11.17 -3.01
N LYS A 98 6.09 -10.21 -3.66
CA LYS A 98 6.17 -10.04 -5.12
C LYS A 98 7.60 -9.70 -5.56
N ARG A 99 8.30 -8.86 -4.82
CA ARG A 99 9.69 -8.49 -5.09
C ARG A 99 10.62 -9.68 -4.90
N SER A 100 10.51 -10.41 -3.81
CA SER A 100 11.30 -11.62 -3.53
C SER A 100 11.12 -12.69 -4.61
N LYS A 101 9.86 -12.94 -5.06
CA LYS A 101 9.58 -13.86 -6.18
C LYS A 101 10.17 -13.38 -7.52
N ALA A 102 10.18 -12.07 -7.77
CA ALA A 102 10.79 -11.52 -8.97
C ALA A 102 12.32 -11.64 -8.94
N ASP A 103 12.93 -11.37 -7.79
CA ASP A 103 14.37 -11.48 -7.59
C ASP A 103 14.85 -12.94 -7.71
N ALA A 104 14.12 -13.90 -7.14
CA ALA A 104 14.42 -15.33 -7.29
C ALA A 104 14.36 -15.77 -8.77
N ARG A 105 13.33 -15.33 -9.51
CA ARG A 105 13.23 -15.62 -10.96
C ARG A 105 14.34 -14.96 -11.76
N TRP A 106 14.72 -13.74 -11.38
CA TRP A 106 15.83 -13.05 -12.01
C TRP A 106 17.15 -13.80 -11.83
N ASN A 107 17.44 -14.28 -10.63
CA ASN A 107 18.66 -15.03 -10.35
C ASN A 107 18.77 -16.27 -11.27
N VAL A 108 17.70 -17.06 -11.37
CA VAL A 108 17.69 -18.24 -12.26
C VAL A 108 17.94 -17.86 -13.73
N ILE A 109 17.31 -16.79 -14.23
CA ILE A 109 17.51 -16.31 -15.61
C ILE A 109 18.91 -15.74 -15.80
N SER A 110 19.42 -15.01 -14.81
CA SER A 110 20.76 -14.41 -14.83
C SER A 110 21.84 -15.48 -14.89
N ASP A 111 21.74 -16.52 -14.04
CA ASP A 111 22.68 -17.64 -13.99
C ASP A 111 22.68 -18.42 -15.31
N PHE A 112 21.50 -18.63 -15.92
CA PHE A 112 21.42 -19.25 -17.24
C PHE A 112 22.14 -18.43 -18.32
N LEU A 113 21.98 -17.10 -18.29
CA LEU A 113 22.65 -16.20 -19.24
C LEU A 113 24.15 -16.00 -19.00
N GLU A 114 24.72 -16.55 -17.93
CA GLU A 114 26.19 -16.62 -17.74
C GLU A 114 26.84 -17.71 -18.57
N THR A 115 26.06 -18.74 -18.91
CA THR A 115 26.52 -19.89 -19.67
C THR A 115 25.93 -19.96 -21.08
N HIS A 116 24.98 -19.08 -21.41
CA HIS A 116 24.29 -19.07 -22.70
C HIS A 116 24.18 -17.64 -23.24
N ASP A 117 24.40 -17.44 -24.52
CA ASP A 117 24.39 -16.13 -25.18
C ASP A 117 23.01 -15.45 -25.15
N TYR A 118 21.94 -16.22 -25.08
CA TYR A 118 20.55 -15.71 -25.02
C TYR A 118 19.63 -16.72 -24.34
N ILE A 119 18.46 -16.24 -23.93
CA ILE A 119 17.39 -17.07 -23.38
C ILE A 119 16.10 -16.88 -24.19
N MET A 120 15.38 -17.97 -24.47
CA MET A 120 14.08 -17.94 -25.14
C MET A 120 12.92 -18.13 -24.16
N ASN A 121 11.69 -17.89 -24.63
CA ASN A 121 10.49 -18.17 -23.86
C ASN A 121 10.40 -19.64 -23.42
N SER A 122 10.78 -20.58 -24.31
CA SER A 122 10.82 -22.03 -24.04
C SER A 122 11.76 -22.40 -22.89
N ASP A 123 12.88 -21.69 -22.78
CA ASP A 123 13.87 -21.95 -21.74
C ASP A 123 13.36 -21.47 -20.39
N VAL A 124 12.74 -20.28 -20.35
CA VAL A 124 12.09 -19.76 -19.15
C VAL A 124 10.95 -20.66 -18.67
N GLN A 125 10.18 -21.25 -19.59
CA GLN A 125 9.14 -22.23 -19.24
C GLN A 125 9.76 -23.44 -18.51
N LYS A 126 10.85 -23.99 -19.02
CA LYS A 126 11.54 -25.16 -18.45
C LYS A 126 12.21 -24.82 -17.10
N LEU A 127 12.95 -23.72 -17.06
CA LEU A 127 13.70 -23.29 -15.87
C LEU A 127 12.80 -22.95 -14.68
N LEU A 128 11.67 -22.31 -14.94
CA LEU A 128 10.78 -21.82 -13.88
C LEU A 128 9.51 -22.65 -13.70
N GLY A 129 9.29 -23.69 -14.51
CA GLY A 129 8.08 -24.51 -14.45
C GLY A 129 6.80 -23.72 -14.73
N VAL A 130 6.82 -22.77 -15.67
CA VAL A 130 5.69 -21.84 -15.92
C VAL A 130 5.15 -22.00 -17.34
N SER A 131 3.89 -21.54 -17.55
CA SER A 131 3.29 -21.51 -18.87
C SER A 131 3.97 -20.46 -19.78
N SER A 132 3.80 -20.64 -21.12
CA SER A 132 4.33 -19.70 -22.13
C SER A 132 3.87 -18.25 -21.92
N ALA A 133 2.59 -18.05 -21.56
CA ALA A 133 2.06 -16.73 -21.25
C ALA A 133 2.73 -16.09 -20.02
N THR A 134 3.00 -16.90 -18.99
CA THR A 134 3.70 -16.43 -17.79
C THR A 134 5.17 -16.14 -18.09
N ALA A 135 5.85 -16.97 -18.86
CA ALA A 135 7.23 -16.74 -19.30
C ALA A 135 7.35 -15.43 -20.11
N THR A 136 6.42 -15.18 -21.04
CA THR A 136 6.36 -13.90 -21.79
C THR A 136 6.21 -12.70 -20.86
N ARG A 137 5.32 -12.80 -19.85
CA ARG A 137 5.10 -11.71 -18.88
C ARG A 137 6.35 -11.45 -18.03
N ILE A 138 7.07 -12.49 -17.61
CA ILE A 138 8.34 -12.39 -16.86
C ILE A 138 9.41 -11.71 -17.71
N LEU A 139 9.65 -12.17 -18.92
CA LEU A 139 10.64 -11.59 -19.84
C LEU A 139 10.32 -10.13 -20.17
N THR A 140 9.07 -9.82 -20.47
CA THR A 140 8.62 -8.43 -20.70
C THR A 140 8.80 -7.56 -19.47
N GLY A 141 8.57 -8.10 -18.28
CA GLY A 141 8.78 -7.39 -17.02
C GLY A 141 10.26 -7.02 -16.82
N PHE A 142 11.18 -7.95 -17.07
CA PHE A 142 12.61 -7.69 -16.96
C PHE A 142 13.14 -6.77 -18.06
N MET A 143 12.54 -6.79 -19.27
CA MET A 143 12.85 -5.80 -20.29
C MET A 143 12.44 -4.38 -19.85
N LYS A 144 11.23 -4.22 -19.31
CA LYS A 144 10.75 -2.92 -18.79
C LYS A 144 11.59 -2.42 -17.61
N ALA A 145 12.16 -3.33 -16.82
CA ALA A 145 13.10 -3.03 -15.74
C ALA A 145 14.53 -2.75 -16.20
N GLY A 146 14.80 -2.77 -17.51
CA GLY A 146 16.13 -2.54 -18.08
C GLY A 146 17.14 -3.66 -17.82
N LYS A 147 16.69 -4.84 -17.39
CA LYS A 147 17.57 -6.00 -17.10
C LYS A 147 17.83 -6.87 -18.33
N LEU A 148 16.90 -6.89 -19.28
CA LEU A 148 16.98 -7.67 -20.51
C LEU A 148 16.75 -6.80 -21.73
N LYS A 149 17.42 -7.17 -22.83
CA LYS A 149 17.21 -6.63 -24.17
C LYS A 149 16.74 -7.73 -25.10
N ARG A 150 15.75 -7.43 -25.95
CA ARG A 150 15.22 -8.37 -26.93
C ARG A 150 16.07 -8.35 -28.19
N ILE A 151 16.43 -9.54 -28.70
CA ILE A 151 17.19 -9.70 -29.93
C ILE A 151 16.49 -10.68 -30.87
N ARG A 152 16.85 -10.66 -32.17
CA ARG A 152 16.40 -11.64 -33.14
C ARG A 152 17.40 -12.77 -33.25
N VAL A 153 16.96 -14.01 -33.02
CA VAL A 153 17.77 -15.21 -33.12
C VAL A 153 17.12 -16.09 -34.19
N LYS A 154 17.67 -16.10 -35.40
CA LYS A 154 17.08 -16.76 -36.59
C LYS A 154 15.64 -16.30 -36.80
N SER A 155 14.64 -17.17 -36.69
CA SER A 155 13.22 -16.89 -36.87
C SER A 155 12.51 -16.54 -35.55
N HIS A 156 13.19 -16.64 -34.40
CA HIS A 156 12.58 -16.48 -33.06
C HIS A 156 13.11 -15.25 -32.33
N TRP A 157 12.44 -14.90 -31.24
CA TRP A 157 12.87 -13.85 -30.33
C TRP A 157 13.67 -14.46 -29.17
N GLY A 158 14.88 -13.95 -28.94
CA GLY A 158 15.70 -14.20 -27.77
C GLY A 158 15.86 -12.96 -26.90
N TYR A 159 16.36 -13.15 -25.69
CA TYR A 159 16.62 -12.08 -24.72
C TYR A 159 18.03 -12.25 -24.16
N VAL A 160 18.74 -11.13 -24.01
CA VAL A 160 20.11 -11.05 -23.49
C VAL A 160 20.16 -10.10 -22.33
N LYS A 161 21.16 -10.20 -21.46
CA LYS A 161 21.41 -9.17 -20.42
C LYS A 161 21.64 -7.82 -21.10
N HIS A 162 21.09 -6.77 -20.47
CA HIS A 162 21.29 -5.39 -20.94
C HIS A 162 22.60 -4.86 -20.39
#